data_913e8cbf0efd8e65f616f10a31e4e7cf
#
_entry.id   913e8cbf0efd8e65f616f10a31e4e7cf
#
_cell.length_a   1.000
_cell.length_b   1.000
_cell.length_c   1.000
_cell.angle_alpha   90.00
_cell.angle_beta   90.00
_cell.angle_gamma   90.00
#
_symmetry.space_group_name_H-M   'P 1'
#
loop_
_entity.id
_entity.type
_entity.pdbx_description
1 polymer ?
#
loop_
_entity_poly.entity_id
_entity_poly.type
_entity_poly.pdbx_seq_one_letter_code
_entity_poly.pdbx_strand_id
1 'polypeptide(L)'
;MTSDMARSVQFYKSIGFELIYGGQTSDFSSFRAAAQYLNLMTEKMNNKIHFWGRVIFYVDDVDRMYHHMTAVGLAPEFEPRDATWGERYFHITDPDGHELSFAKPFDRTTHPWSMKLLIDAHNSVDRKYNPWLENLKHVETKN
;
A
#
# COMPACT_ATOMS: atom_id res chain seq x y z
N MET A 1 8.84 -8.00 -0.82
CA MET A 1 9.11 -9.07 0.18
C MET A 1 9.27 -8.42 1.54
N THR A 2 9.09 -9.15 2.62
CA THR A 2 9.26 -8.65 3.99
C THR A 2 10.06 -9.64 4.84
N SER A 3 10.85 -9.12 5.76
CA SER A 3 11.57 -9.92 6.76
C SER A 3 10.73 -10.20 8.01
N ASP A 4 9.66 -9.43 8.22
CA ASP A 4 8.74 -9.52 9.36
C ASP A 4 7.30 -9.19 8.90
N MET A 5 6.53 -10.25 8.64
CA MET A 5 5.15 -10.12 8.17
C MET A 5 4.26 -9.39 9.19
N ALA A 6 4.45 -9.63 10.49
CA ALA A 6 3.61 -9.00 11.51
C ALA A 6 3.78 -7.47 11.50
N ARG A 7 5.03 -7.00 11.43
CA ARG A 7 5.37 -5.58 11.34
C ARG A 7 4.83 -4.95 10.05
N SER A 8 5.00 -5.62 8.92
CA SER A 8 4.51 -5.13 7.63
C SER A 8 2.99 -5.09 7.58
N VAL A 9 2.28 -6.10 8.12
CA VAL A 9 0.81 -6.08 8.21
C VAL A 9 0.33 -4.90 9.03
N GLN A 10 0.95 -4.60 10.17
CA GLN A 10 0.59 -3.44 10.99
C GLN A 10 0.80 -2.13 10.22
N PHE A 11 1.95 -1.98 9.55
CA PHE A 11 2.27 -0.78 8.77
C PHE A 11 1.24 -0.55 7.65
N TYR A 12 1.01 -1.53 6.76
CA TYR A 12 0.10 -1.35 5.63
C TYR A 12 -1.36 -1.13 6.06
N LYS A 13 -1.80 -1.76 7.15
CA LYS A 13 -3.11 -1.45 7.76
C LYS A 13 -3.17 -0.03 8.31
N SER A 14 -2.13 0.47 8.95
CA SER A 14 -2.12 1.83 9.52
C SER A 14 -2.17 2.93 8.45
N ILE A 15 -1.63 2.69 7.26
CA ILE A 15 -1.78 3.61 6.11
C ILE A 15 -3.10 3.44 5.36
N GLY A 16 -4.01 2.59 5.83
CA GLY A 16 -5.36 2.45 5.32
C GLY A 16 -5.56 1.33 4.30
N PHE A 17 -4.59 0.41 4.14
CA PHE A 17 -4.78 -0.76 3.28
C PHE A 17 -5.61 -1.82 4.01
N GLU A 18 -6.51 -2.47 3.28
CA GLU A 18 -7.33 -3.55 3.79
C GLU A 18 -6.61 -4.89 3.61
N LEU A 19 -6.37 -5.61 4.70
CA LEU A 19 -5.88 -6.98 4.63
C LEU A 19 -7.01 -7.90 4.15
N ILE A 20 -6.82 -8.55 3.00
CA ILE A 20 -7.82 -9.42 2.37
C ILE A 20 -7.46 -10.90 2.42
N TYR A 21 -6.19 -11.22 2.62
CA TYR A 21 -5.70 -12.60 2.74
C TYR A 21 -4.45 -12.66 3.61
N GLY A 22 -4.23 -13.80 4.28
CA GLY A 22 -3.08 -14.03 5.15
C GLY A 22 -3.20 -13.29 6.48
N GLY A 23 -2.09 -12.77 7.00
CA GLY A 23 -2.04 -12.07 8.28
C GLY A 23 -0.65 -12.09 8.88
N GLN A 24 -0.57 -11.70 10.14
CA GLN A 24 0.70 -11.49 10.85
C GLN A 24 1.59 -12.75 10.95
N THR A 25 1.00 -13.94 10.94
CA THR A 25 1.71 -15.22 11.07
C THR A 25 1.84 -15.99 9.76
N SER A 26 1.39 -15.41 8.64
CA SER A 26 1.40 -16.05 7.33
C SER A 26 2.68 -15.71 6.57
N ASP A 27 3.15 -16.66 5.74
CA ASP A 27 4.29 -16.43 4.84
C ASP A 27 3.91 -15.54 3.64
N PHE A 28 2.62 -15.38 3.38
CA PHE A 28 2.09 -14.54 2.31
C PHE A 28 0.87 -13.76 2.80
N SER A 29 0.80 -12.48 2.45
CA SER A 29 -0.35 -11.62 2.73
C SER A 29 -0.69 -10.75 1.54
N SER A 30 -2.00 -10.53 1.33
CA SER A 30 -2.51 -9.67 0.27
C SER A 30 -3.33 -8.54 0.87
N PHE A 31 -3.10 -7.35 0.38
CA PHE A 31 -3.80 -6.12 0.78
C PHE A 31 -4.50 -5.53 -0.42
N ARG A 32 -5.66 -4.92 -0.16
CA ARG A 32 -6.35 -4.07 -1.11
C ARG A 32 -6.09 -2.61 -0.78
N ALA A 33 -5.69 -1.85 -1.81
CA ALA A 33 -5.50 -0.40 -1.78
C ALA A 33 -6.41 0.20 -2.87
N ALA A 34 -7.65 0.55 -2.53
CA ALA A 34 -8.73 0.88 -3.46
C ALA A 34 -8.96 -0.22 -4.52
N ALA A 35 -8.72 0.06 -5.80
CA ALA A 35 -8.83 -0.92 -6.90
C ALA A 35 -7.53 -1.72 -7.15
N GLN A 36 -6.47 -1.47 -6.35
CA GLN A 36 -5.16 -2.09 -6.54
C GLN A 36 -4.88 -3.10 -5.43
N TYR A 37 -3.90 -3.96 -5.67
CA TYR A 37 -3.48 -4.97 -4.71
C TYR A 37 -1.98 -4.87 -4.46
N LEU A 38 -1.60 -5.06 -3.19
CA LEU A 38 -0.22 -5.23 -2.76
C LEU A 38 -0.09 -6.61 -2.12
N ASN A 39 0.86 -7.41 -2.61
CA ASN A 39 1.16 -8.71 -2.06
C ASN A 39 2.52 -8.67 -1.36
N LEU A 40 2.58 -9.25 -0.17
CA LEU A 40 3.81 -9.45 0.59
C LEU A 40 4.09 -10.93 0.75
N MET A 41 5.35 -11.30 0.66
CA MET A 41 5.86 -12.64 0.93
C MET A 41 7.00 -12.53 1.94
N THR A 42 6.99 -13.40 2.94
CA THR A 42 8.09 -13.48 3.91
C THR A 42 9.30 -14.13 3.26
N GLU A 43 10.45 -13.50 3.42
CA GLU A 43 11.74 -14.09 3.04
C GLU A 43 12.77 -13.84 4.15
N LYS A 44 13.47 -14.89 4.56
CA LYS A 44 14.60 -14.77 5.49
C LYS A 44 15.78 -14.13 4.74
N MET A 45 15.86 -12.82 4.80
CA MET A 45 16.93 -12.08 4.15
C MET A 45 18.08 -11.86 5.12
N ASN A 46 19.26 -12.31 4.74
CA ASN A 46 20.50 -12.05 5.47
C ASN A 46 21.13 -10.69 5.11
N ASN A 47 20.60 -9.99 4.12
CA ASN A 47 21.12 -8.72 3.61
C ASN A 47 20.05 -7.64 3.62
N LYS A 48 20.45 -6.38 3.80
CA LYS A 48 19.56 -5.23 3.59
C LYS A 48 19.03 -5.25 2.16
N ILE A 49 17.72 -5.06 2.01
CA ILE A 49 17.10 -4.88 0.71
C ILE A 49 17.64 -3.57 0.14
N HIS A 50 18.34 -3.64 -0.99
CA HIS A 50 18.65 -2.47 -1.80
C HIS A 50 17.56 -2.34 -2.85
N PHE A 51 16.57 -1.49 -2.58
CA PHE A 51 15.48 -1.24 -3.49
C PHE A 51 15.88 -0.19 -4.53
N TRP A 52 15.69 -0.50 -5.81
CA TRP A 52 16.03 0.36 -6.94
C TRP A 52 14.84 1.04 -7.57
N GLY A 53 13.72 1.05 -6.91
CA GLY A 53 12.49 1.60 -7.44
C GLY A 53 11.63 2.18 -6.34
N ARG A 54 10.54 2.78 -6.76
CA ARG A 54 9.53 3.39 -5.91
C ARG A 54 8.17 2.92 -6.34
N VAL A 55 7.34 2.51 -5.38
CA VAL A 55 5.92 2.28 -5.64
C VAL A 55 5.19 3.60 -5.47
N ILE A 56 4.44 4.02 -6.49
CA ILE A 56 3.65 5.25 -6.46
C ILE A 56 2.17 4.88 -6.29
N PHE A 57 1.56 5.41 -5.24
CA PHE A 57 0.13 5.34 -5.00
C PHE A 57 -0.48 6.71 -5.31
N TYR A 58 -1.33 6.77 -6.34
CA TYR A 58 -2.08 7.98 -6.61
C TYR A 58 -3.28 8.07 -5.69
N VAL A 59 -3.40 9.19 -4.97
CA VAL A 59 -4.44 9.46 -3.98
C VAL A 59 -5.23 10.71 -4.36
N ASP A 60 -6.47 10.79 -3.88
CA ASP A 60 -7.33 11.95 -4.15
C ASP A 60 -6.89 13.20 -3.36
N ASP A 61 -6.28 13.00 -2.20
CA ASP A 61 -5.83 14.08 -1.31
C ASP A 61 -4.53 13.69 -0.60
N VAL A 62 -3.43 14.28 -1.06
CA VAL A 62 -2.08 13.99 -0.58
C VAL A 62 -1.86 14.54 0.84
N ASP A 63 -2.38 15.74 1.11
CA ASP A 63 -2.24 16.39 2.43
C ASP A 63 -3.03 15.62 3.50
N ARG A 64 -4.24 15.21 3.19
CA ARG A 64 -5.05 14.39 4.08
C ARG A 64 -4.38 13.04 4.37
N MET A 65 -3.76 12.42 3.37
CA MET A 65 -3.02 11.16 3.53
C MET A 65 -1.80 11.35 4.44
N TYR A 66 -1.06 12.43 4.24
CA TYR A 66 0.07 12.80 5.10
C TYR A 66 -0.36 13.00 6.55
N HIS A 67 -1.41 13.80 6.77
CA HIS A 67 -1.94 14.03 8.13
C HIS A 67 -2.47 12.75 8.78
N HIS A 68 -3.10 11.86 8.01
CA HIS A 68 -3.50 10.56 8.53
C HIS A 68 -2.29 9.75 9.00
N MET A 69 -1.25 9.63 8.19
CA MET A 69 -0.04 8.87 8.54
C MET A 69 0.67 9.43 9.77
N THR A 70 0.81 10.75 9.87
CA THR A 70 1.41 11.39 11.05
C THR A 70 0.55 11.20 12.31
N ALA A 71 -0.77 11.25 12.19
CA ALA A 71 -1.69 11.05 13.31
C ALA A 71 -1.65 9.60 13.86
N VAL A 72 -1.34 8.61 13.04
CA VAL A 72 -1.16 7.21 13.49
C VAL A 72 0.29 6.89 13.89
N GLY A 73 1.15 7.91 13.98
CA GLY A 73 2.53 7.78 14.47
C GLY A 73 3.56 7.35 13.43
N LEU A 74 3.21 7.38 12.15
CA LEU A 74 4.18 7.16 11.07
C LEU A 74 4.96 8.43 10.78
N ALA A 75 6.18 8.29 10.24
CA ALA A 75 7.09 9.38 9.95
C ALA A 75 7.38 9.47 8.44
N PRO A 76 6.56 10.17 7.65
CA PRO A 76 6.92 10.49 6.27
C PRO A 76 8.23 11.27 6.20
N GLU A 77 8.95 11.13 5.09
CA GLU A 77 10.30 11.70 4.91
C GLU A 77 10.28 13.24 4.84
N PHE A 78 9.20 13.81 4.34
CA PHE A 78 8.97 15.25 4.23
C PHE A 78 7.49 15.56 4.10
N GLU A 79 7.12 16.83 4.34
CA GLU A 79 5.76 17.34 4.13
C GLU A 79 5.38 17.34 2.64
N PRO A 80 4.08 17.21 2.32
CA PRO A 80 3.61 17.26 0.93
C PRO A 80 4.10 18.51 0.20
N ARG A 81 4.67 18.31 -0.98
CA ARG A 81 5.19 19.40 -1.82
C ARG A 81 4.83 19.20 -3.28
N ASP A 82 4.84 20.31 -4.01
CA ASP A 82 4.57 20.33 -5.44
C ASP A 82 5.88 20.08 -6.20
N ALA A 83 5.81 19.13 -7.14
CA ALA A 83 6.92 18.78 -8.00
C ALA A 83 6.88 19.56 -9.32
N THR A 84 8.04 19.83 -9.89
CA THR A 84 8.17 20.53 -11.19
C THR A 84 7.60 19.72 -12.35
N TRP A 85 7.40 18.41 -12.18
CA TRP A 85 6.78 17.52 -13.17
C TRP A 85 5.26 17.42 -13.07
N GLY A 86 4.62 18.23 -12.22
CA GLY A 86 3.16 18.38 -12.23
C GLY A 86 2.40 17.51 -11.25
N GLU A 87 3.01 17.15 -10.12
CA GLU A 87 2.38 16.36 -9.05
C GLU A 87 2.61 16.99 -7.68
N ARG A 88 1.63 16.83 -6.77
CA ARG A 88 1.83 17.01 -5.34
C ARG A 88 2.10 15.64 -4.71
N TYR A 89 3.12 15.53 -3.85
CA TYR A 89 3.56 14.23 -3.35
C TYR A 89 4.30 14.32 -2.02
N PHE A 90 4.40 13.18 -1.33
CA PHE A 90 5.35 12.90 -0.26
C PHE A 90 5.80 11.43 -0.30
N HIS A 91 6.84 11.10 0.45
CA HIS A 91 7.37 9.75 0.56
C HIS A 91 7.32 9.23 1.98
N ILE A 92 7.24 7.91 2.10
CA ILE A 92 7.46 7.17 3.33
C ILE A 92 8.16 5.86 3.00
N THR A 93 9.05 5.44 3.89
CA THR A 93 9.71 4.14 3.79
C THR A 93 8.95 3.11 4.62
N ASP A 94 8.66 1.94 4.06
CA ASP A 94 8.05 0.84 4.78
C ASP A 94 9.05 0.18 5.74
N PRO A 95 8.60 -0.71 6.66
CA PRO A 95 9.49 -1.34 7.64
C PRO A 95 10.65 -2.15 7.05
N ASP A 96 10.57 -2.59 5.81
CA ASP A 96 11.64 -3.34 5.12
C ASP A 96 12.53 -2.47 4.24
N GLY A 97 12.25 -1.16 4.17
CA GLY A 97 13.05 -0.20 3.41
C GLY A 97 12.55 0.07 1.99
N HIS A 98 11.33 -0.34 1.65
CA HIS A 98 10.73 0.01 0.37
C HIS A 98 10.24 1.46 0.40
N GLU A 99 10.63 2.23 -0.59
CA GLU A 99 10.18 3.61 -0.75
C GLU A 99 8.80 3.65 -1.40
N LEU A 100 7.85 4.24 -0.70
CA LEU A 100 6.48 4.45 -1.15
C LEU A 100 6.25 5.94 -1.40
N SER A 101 5.66 6.29 -2.53
CA SER A 101 5.25 7.65 -2.87
C SER A 101 3.73 7.73 -2.87
N PHE A 102 3.18 8.75 -2.21
CA PHE A 102 1.78 9.11 -2.31
C PHE A 102 1.68 10.40 -3.10
N ALA A 103 1.00 10.37 -4.23
CA ALA A 103 1.01 11.45 -5.20
C ALA A 103 -0.37 11.77 -5.75
N LYS A 104 -0.53 13.01 -6.24
CA LYS A 104 -1.70 13.48 -6.99
C LYS A 104 -1.25 14.36 -8.12
N PRO A 105 -1.52 14.00 -9.38
CA PRO A 105 -1.28 14.87 -10.52
C PRO A 105 -2.14 16.15 -10.45
N PHE A 106 -1.61 17.29 -10.89
CA PHE A 106 -2.37 18.53 -10.98
C PHE A 106 -3.43 18.45 -12.08
N ASP A 107 -3.11 17.76 -13.18
CA ASP A 107 -4.05 17.52 -14.27
C ASP A 107 -4.57 16.07 -14.19
N ARG A 108 -5.86 15.92 -13.90
CA ARG A 108 -6.54 14.62 -13.80
C ARG A 108 -6.72 13.92 -15.15
N THR A 109 -6.49 14.61 -16.28
CA THR A 109 -6.65 14.03 -17.61
C THR A 109 -5.56 13.01 -17.93
N THR A 110 -4.41 13.08 -17.25
CA THR A 110 -3.26 12.22 -17.49
C THR A 110 -3.25 10.93 -16.66
N HIS A 111 -4.01 10.87 -15.55
CA HIS A 111 -4.06 9.67 -14.68
C HIS A 111 -5.48 9.37 -14.21
N PRO A 112 -6.24 8.54 -14.96
CA PRO A 112 -7.62 8.18 -14.62
C PRO A 112 -7.75 7.25 -13.40
N TRP A 113 -6.66 6.83 -12.76
CA TRP A 113 -6.62 5.79 -11.73
C TRP A 113 -6.19 6.32 -10.36
N SER A 114 -6.66 7.49 -9.93
CA SER A 114 -6.38 7.94 -8.56
C SER A 114 -7.10 7.08 -7.53
N MET A 115 -6.35 6.68 -6.52
CA MET A 115 -6.86 5.96 -5.36
C MET A 115 -7.74 6.91 -4.53
N LYS A 116 -9.03 6.62 -4.44
CA LYS A 116 -9.89 7.30 -3.46
C LYS A 116 -9.43 6.88 -2.07
N LEU A 117 -9.11 7.84 -1.20
CA LEU A 117 -8.68 7.54 0.16
C LEU A 117 -9.71 6.63 0.84
N LEU A 118 -9.27 5.47 1.29
CA LEU A 118 -10.11 4.43 1.93
C LEU A 118 -10.76 4.87 3.25
N ILE A 119 -10.46 6.07 3.73
CA ILE A 119 -11.01 6.64 4.97
C ILE A 119 -12.54 6.80 4.88
N ASP A 120 -13.10 6.90 3.67
CA ASP A 120 -14.56 6.97 3.46
C ASP A 120 -15.18 5.63 3.04
N ALA A 121 -14.38 4.58 2.88
CA ALA A 121 -14.81 3.31 2.28
C ALA A 121 -15.50 2.33 3.25
N HIS A 122 -15.93 2.78 4.45
CA HIS A 122 -16.72 1.92 5.34
C HIS A 122 -18.15 1.65 4.80
N ASN A 123 -18.58 2.32 3.73
CA ASN A 123 -20.00 2.29 3.29
C ASN A 123 -20.28 1.76 1.88
N SER A 124 -19.30 1.30 1.09
CA SER A 124 -19.68 0.67 -0.20
C SER A 124 -18.66 -0.39 -0.61
N VAL A 125 -18.87 -1.61 -0.11
CA VAL A 125 -18.08 -2.77 -0.52
C VAL A 125 -18.82 -3.50 -1.63
N ASP A 126 -18.40 -3.29 -2.87
CA ASP A 126 -18.73 -4.24 -3.93
C ASP A 126 -17.69 -5.39 -3.89
N ARG A 127 -18.08 -6.48 -3.19
CA ARG A 127 -17.23 -7.67 -2.95
C ARG A 127 -17.08 -8.59 -4.18
N LYS A 128 -17.49 -8.16 -5.37
CA LYS A 128 -17.80 -9.10 -6.46
C LYS A 128 -16.68 -9.46 -7.39
N TYR A 129 -15.49 -8.89 -7.30
CA TYR A 129 -14.44 -9.26 -8.26
C TYR A 129 -13.02 -9.24 -7.69
N ASN A 130 -12.53 -10.40 -7.31
CA ASN A 130 -11.10 -10.62 -7.12
C ASN A 130 -10.68 -11.92 -7.85
N PRO A 131 -10.20 -11.84 -9.10
CA PRO A 131 -9.81 -13.01 -9.90
C PRO A 131 -8.68 -13.84 -9.29
N TRP A 132 -7.88 -13.24 -8.39
CA TRP A 132 -6.74 -13.91 -7.76
C TRP A 132 -7.12 -14.82 -6.60
N LEU A 133 -8.27 -14.58 -5.95
CA LEU A 133 -8.73 -15.42 -4.84
C LEU A 133 -9.22 -16.82 -5.31
N GLU A 134 -9.66 -16.94 -6.56
CA GLU A 134 -10.06 -18.24 -7.10
C GLU A 134 -8.85 -19.17 -7.32
N ASN A 135 -7.70 -18.61 -7.69
CA ASN A 135 -6.49 -19.41 -7.89
C ASN A 135 -5.86 -19.90 -6.59
N LEU A 136 -6.09 -19.22 -5.46
CA LEU A 136 -5.54 -19.61 -4.16
C LEU A 136 -6.29 -20.79 -3.52
N LYS A 137 -7.56 -21.00 -3.86
CA LYS A 137 -8.33 -22.16 -3.39
C LYS A 137 -7.83 -23.49 -3.93
N HIS A 138 -7.06 -23.49 -4.99
CA HIS A 138 -6.48 -24.69 -5.59
C HIS A 138 -5.12 -25.11 -5.00
N VAL A 139 -4.50 -24.30 -4.15
CA VAL A 139 -3.21 -24.61 -3.52
C VAL A 139 -3.38 -25.38 -2.21
N GLU A 140 -4.52 -25.24 -1.52
CA GLU A 140 -4.76 -25.91 -0.23
C GLU A 140 -5.25 -27.36 -0.33
N THR A 141 -5.48 -27.90 -1.53
CA THR A 141 -6.01 -29.28 -1.69
C THR A 141 -4.96 -30.30 -2.15
N LYS A 142 -3.67 -29.98 -2.04
CA LYS A 142 -2.58 -30.94 -2.33
C LYS A 142 -1.62 -31.05 -1.13
N ASN A 143 -2.11 -31.58 -0.03
CA ASN A 143 -1.32 -32.28 0.98
C ASN A 143 -2.17 -33.40 1.58
#